data_f1f5304704375168d178b2e639e628fd
#
_entry.id   f1f5304704375168d178b2e639e628fd
#
_cell.length_a   1.000
_cell.length_b   1.000
_cell.length_c   1.000
_cell.angle_alpha   90.00
_cell.angle_beta   90.00
_cell.angle_gamma   90.00
#
_symmetry.space_group_name_H-M   'P 1'
#
loop_
_entity.id
_entity.type
_entity.pdbx_description
1 polymer ?
#
loop_
_entity_poly.entity_id
_entity_poly.type
_entity_poly.pdbx_seq_one_letter_code
_entity_poly.pdbx_strand_id
1 'polypeptide(L)'
;MNNVHFNEINILKALAIMLVVSGHLEFSLLGMFTPYSFQLALFFFISGYLFKDKYLTNIAEFMDKRIKSLLVPYFWYNLFYLCVTLIIAKLTGKLWGMPITFKNFFITPFLNGHQFDLSCPLWFVTQLFMTMTVFLFLMRTLKKCKDNKIFHLIFFTIIGCLAIPLSKLTAVTPFTLVVIRTMMSLFFVYLGYFYAHYIKDNYNIFTPKWAGAMISLQAILWLFNRDFDPVHGIGLSYVLVWARFDQQLIVPIFTSITGIWASLFVVKLLYPYLKDIKFLQDMGNVTYHIMANHLLVMYIITAILLKINGIPMSERLNHNIYWIYDPVQTTYLYFVLTMVITTYIGILQKKAKQKLLDPIFAKK
;
A
#
# COMPACT_ATOMS: atom_id res chain seq x y z
N MET A 1 -17.59 9.89 14.50
CA MET A 1 -17.68 9.24 13.16
C MET A 1 -18.76 8.18 13.28
N ASN A 2 -19.80 8.26 12.46
CA ASN A 2 -20.90 7.29 12.52
C ASN A 2 -20.39 5.89 12.15
N ASN A 3 -20.92 4.85 12.79
CA ASN A 3 -20.52 3.44 12.53
C ASN A 3 -20.58 3.05 11.05
N VAL A 4 -21.47 3.66 10.27
CA VAL A 4 -21.61 3.46 8.81
C VAL A 4 -20.34 3.87 8.07
N HIS A 5 -19.76 5.02 8.36
CA HIS A 5 -18.54 5.50 7.71
C HIS A 5 -17.31 4.65 8.02
N PHE A 6 -17.25 4.13 9.24
CA PHE A 6 -16.13 3.27 9.63
C PHE A 6 -16.17 1.94 8.84
N ASN A 7 -17.35 1.38 8.63
CA ASN A 7 -17.53 0.15 7.88
C ASN A 7 -17.19 0.31 6.38
N GLU A 8 -17.61 1.42 5.74
CA GLU A 8 -17.29 1.71 4.34
C GLU A 8 -15.78 1.83 4.11
N ILE A 9 -15.06 2.54 4.99
CA ILE A 9 -13.60 2.66 4.90
C ILE A 9 -12.90 1.32 5.13
N ASN A 10 -13.42 0.45 5.98
CA ASN A 10 -12.83 -0.87 6.16
C ASN A 10 -13.00 -1.74 4.90
N ILE A 11 -14.15 -1.68 4.22
CA ILE A 11 -14.35 -2.36 2.93
C ILE A 11 -13.40 -1.80 1.87
N LEU A 12 -13.23 -0.46 1.81
CA LEU A 12 -12.26 0.16 0.89
C LEU A 12 -10.82 -0.29 1.16
N LYS A 13 -10.42 -0.39 2.44
CA LYS A 13 -9.10 -0.92 2.81
C LYS A 13 -8.97 -2.41 2.48
N ALA A 14 -10.03 -3.19 2.66
CA ALA A 14 -10.04 -4.61 2.28
C ALA A 14 -9.85 -4.75 0.75
N LEU A 15 -10.57 -3.98 -0.06
CA LEU A 15 -10.36 -3.95 -1.51
C LEU A 15 -8.92 -3.53 -1.86
N ALA A 16 -8.40 -2.48 -1.22
CA ALA A 16 -7.06 -1.98 -1.49
C ALA A 16 -5.98 -3.05 -1.21
N ILE A 17 -6.09 -3.81 -0.10
CA ILE A 17 -5.10 -4.86 0.20
C ILE A 17 -5.27 -6.08 -0.71
N MET A 18 -6.49 -6.43 -1.11
CA MET A 18 -6.72 -7.46 -2.12
C MET A 18 -6.05 -7.10 -3.46
N LEU A 19 -6.15 -5.84 -3.89
CA LEU A 19 -5.49 -5.33 -5.10
C LEU A 19 -3.96 -5.36 -5.00
N VAL A 20 -3.38 -5.14 -3.82
CA VAL A 20 -1.93 -5.29 -3.62
C VAL A 20 -1.50 -6.74 -3.72
N VAL A 21 -2.20 -7.64 -3.03
CA VAL A 21 -1.85 -9.07 -3.02
C VAL A 21 -2.04 -9.69 -4.41
N SER A 22 -3.14 -9.36 -5.13
CA SER A 22 -3.34 -9.80 -6.51
C SER A 22 -2.26 -9.28 -7.45
N GLY A 23 -1.77 -8.05 -7.22
CA GLY A 23 -0.66 -7.47 -7.98
C GLY A 23 0.64 -8.27 -7.84
N HIS A 24 0.94 -8.81 -6.65
CA HIS A 24 2.09 -9.69 -6.44
C HIS A 24 1.93 -11.09 -7.06
N LEU A 25 0.71 -11.44 -7.45
CA LEU A 25 0.37 -12.65 -8.19
C LEU A 25 0.12 -12.36 -9.68
N GLU A 26 0.47 -11.18 -10.16
CA GLU A 26 0.43 -10.73 -11.55
C GLU A 26 -0.98 -10.74 -12.18
N PHE A 27 -2.05 -10.64 -11.39
CA PHE A 27 -3.39 -10.47 -11.93
C PHE A 27 -4.12 -9.26 -11.34
N SER A 28 -5.11 -8.74 -12.06
CA SER A 28 -5.92 -7.62 -11.63
C SER A 28 -7.35 -8.04 -11.30
N LEU A 29 -7.85 -7.55 -10.15
CA LEU A 29 -9.26 -7.69 -9.76
C LEU A 29 -10.19 -6.70 -10.49
N LEU A 30 -9.62 -5.65 -11.09
CA LEU A 30 -10.35 -4.63 -11.83
C LEU A 30 -9.84 -4.58 -13.28
N GLY A 31 -10.48 -5.29 -14.18
CA GLY A 31 -10.05 -5.69 -15.51
C GLY A 31 -9.26 -4.68 -16.37
N MET A 32 -9.66 -3.39 -16.39
CA MET A 32 -8.93 -2.35 -17.14
C MET A 32 -7.77 -1.70 -16.38
N PHE A 33 -7.43 -2.21 -15.21
CA PHE A 33 -6.30 -1.73 -14.42
C PHE A 33 -5.26 -2.85 -14.32
N THR A 34 -4.05 -2.58 -14.77
CA THR A 34 -2.95 -3.52 -14.61
C THR A 34 -2.48 -3.58 -13.16
N PRO A 35 -1.84 -4.68 -12.72
CA PRO A 35 -1.10 -4.69 -11.47
C PRO A 35 -0.13 -3.50 -11.37
N TYR A 36 0.09 -2.99 -10.17
CA TYR A 36 0.97 -1.83 -9.90
C TYR A 36 0.57 -0.52 -10.60
N SER A 37 -0.72 -0.32 -10.93
CA SER A 37 -1.19 0.91 -11.59
C SER A 37 -1.71 1.99 -10.63
N PHE A 38 -2.38 1.62 -9.52
CA PHE A 38 -2.95 2.60 -8.58
C PHE A 38 -3.06 2.11 -7.13
N GLN A 39 -2.77 0.86 -6.85
CA GLN A 39 -3.03 0.20 -5.57
C GLN A 39 -2.38 0.93 -4.39
N LEU A 40 -1.13 1.39 -4.56
CA LEU A 40 -0.43 2.17 -3.55
C LEU A 40 -0.98 3.60 -3.43
N ALA A 41 -1.33 4.22 -4.56
CA ALA A 41 -2.00 5.52 -4.59
C ALA A 41 -3.28 5.51 -3.77
N LEU A 42 -4.06 4.43 -3.84
CA LEU A 42 -5.28 4.25 -3.06
C LEU A 42 -5.00 4.24 -1.54
N PHE A 43 -3.93 3.60 -1.07
CA PHE A 43 -3.57 3.62 0.35
C PHE A 43 -3.11 5.01 0.83
N PHE A 44 -2.37 5.75 0.01
CA PHE A 44 -2.02 7.14 0.31
C PHE A 44 -3.26 8.02 0.34
N PHE A 45 -4.18 7.85 -0.61
CA PHE A 45 -5.48 8.53 -0.63
C PHE A 45 -6.28 8.24 0.65
N ILE A 46 -6.44 6.97 1.05
CA ILE A 46 -7.13 6.60 2.29
C ILE A 46 -6.48 7.26 3.51
N SER A 47 -5.15 7.36 3.53
CA SER A 47 -4.43 7.98 4.64
C SER A 47 -4.69 9.49 4.74
N GLY A 48 -4.79 10.17 3.60
CA GLY A 48 -5.21 11.56 3.52
C GLY A 48 -6.70 11.76 3.85
N TYR A 49 -7.56 10.90 3.37
CA TYR A 49 -8.98 10.88 3.71
C TYR A 49 -9.24 10.79 5.24
N LEU A 50 -8.41 10.03 5.94
CA LEU A 50 -8.51 9.86 7.39
C LEU A 50 -7.73 10.91 8.20
N PHE A 51 -7.06 11.86 7.53
CA PHE A 51 -6.33 12.93 8.22
C PHE A 51 -7.29 13.92 8.86
N LYS A 52 -7.02 14.31 10.11
CA LYS A 52 -7.87 15.23 10.89
C LYS A 52 -7.16 16.56 11.09
N ASP A 53 -7.86 17.66 10.85
CA ASP A 53 -7.33 19.03 10.99
C ASP A 53 -6.78 19.34 12.38
N LYS A 54 -7.29 18.69 13.44
CA LYS A 54 -6.75 18.86 14.78
C LYS A 54 -5.24 18.56 14.90
N TYR A 55 -4.70 17.74 14.01
CA TYR A 55 -3.27 17.43 13.99
C TYR A 55 -2.40 18.60 13.51
N LEU A 56 -2.97 19.55 12.79
CA LEU A 56 -2.26 20.75 12.37
C LEU A 56 -1.87 21.64 13.57
N THR A 57 -2.62 21.56 14.66
CA THR A 57 -2.34 22.26 15.93
C THR A 57 -1.63 21.36 16.94
N ASN A 58 -1.95 20.07 16.95
CA ASN A 58 -1.39 19.10 17.92
C ASN A 58 -0.45 18.09 17.23
N ILE A 59 0.76 18.56 16.88
CA ILE A 59 1.80 17.75 16.22
C ILE A 59 2.21 16.56 17.10
N ALA A 60 2.34 16.76 18.41
CA ALA A 60 2.77 15.71 19.34
C ALA A 60 1.80 14.52 19.34
N GLU A 61 0.49 14.78 19.38
CA GLU A 61 -0.54 13.73 19.29
C GLU A 61 -0.45 12.98 17.94
N PHE A 62 -0.22 13.71 16.86
CA PHE A 62 -0.05 13.07 15.54
C PHE A 62 1.16 12.15 15.51
N MET A 63 2.33 12.65 15.94
CA MET A 63 3.59 11.89 15.91
C MET A 63 3.50 10.65 16.81
N ASP A 64 2.99 10.79 18.03
CA ASP A 64 2.80 9.66 18.96
C ASP A 64 1.92 8.57 18.32
N LYS A 65 0.78 8.96 17.75
CA LYS A 65 -0.11 8.01 17.07
C LYS A 65 0.55 7.33 15.87
N ARG A 66 1.28 8.07 15.03
CA ARG A 66 1.94 7.50 13.84
C ARG A 66 3.11 6.60 14.22
N ILE A 67 3.91 6.97 15.18
CA ILE A 67 4.98 6.12 15.70
C ILE A 67 4.40 4.81 16.25
N LYS A 68 3.39 4.88 17.13
CA LYS A 68 2.76 3.69 17.73
C LYS A 68 2.02 2.80 16.74
N SER A 69 1.43 3.38 15.69
CA SER A 69 0.66 2.62 14.72
C SER A 69 1.45 2.12 13.51
N LEU A 70 2.56 2.75 13.15
CA LEU A 70 3.36 2.43 11.97
C LEU A 70 4.75 1.91 12.34
N LEU A 71 5.55 2.70 13.08
CA LEU A 71 6.96 2.36 13.31
C LEU A 71 7.15 1.28 14.36
N VAL A 72 6.42 1.33 15.48
CA VAL A 72 6.54 0.29 16.51
C VAL A 72 6.21 -1.10 15.93
N PRO A 73 5.08 -1.32 15.24
CA PRO A 73 4.82 -2.60 14.60
C PRO A 73 5.84 -2.93 13.50
N TYR A 74 6.36 -1.93 12.77
CA TYR A 74 7.39 -2.14 11.75
C TYR A 74 8.63 -2.82 12.35
N PHE A 75 9.18 -2.29 13.44
CA PHE A 75 10.38 -2.85 14.06
C PHE A 75 10.12 -4.21 14.72
N TRP A 76 8.92 -4.46 15.25
CA TRP A 76 8.53 -5.80 15.71
C TRP A 76 8.49 -6.81 14.56
N TYR A 77 7.96 -6.44 13.40
CA TYR A 77 8.01 -7.29 12.21
C TYR A 77 9.44 -7.47 11.72
N ASN A 78 10.24 -6.42 11.72
CA ASN A 78 11.65 -6.52 11.31
C ASN A 78 12.43 -7.52 12.21
N LEU A 79 12.17 -7.49 13.52
CA LEU A 79 12.74 -8.48 14.46
C LEU A 79 12.21 -9.91 14.20
N PHE A 80 10.91 -10.05 13.96
CA PHE A 80 10.32 -11.33 13.59
C PHE A 80 10.95 -11.88 12.30
N TYR A 81 11.08 -11.07 11.26
CA TYR A 81 11.68 -11.48 9.99
C TYR A 81 13.19 -11.73 10.09
N LEU A 82 13.88 -11.12 11.02
CA LEU A 82 15.26 -11.51 11.37
C LEU A 82 15.32 -13.00 11.79
N CYS A 83 14.46 -13.41 12.72
CA CYS A 83 14.40 -14.81 13.15
C CYS A 83 13.99 -15.75 12.00
N VAL A 84 12.94 -15.40 11.24
CA VAL A 84 12.46 -16.21 10.10
C VAL A 84 13.57 -16.39 9.05
N THR A 85 14.23 -15.30 8.67
CA THR A 85 15.28 -15.33 7.64
C THR A 85 16.51 -16.15 8.09
N LEU A 86 16.90 -16.06 9.37
CA LEU A 86 17.97 -16.87 9.91
C LEU A 86 17.61 -18.37 9.95
N ILE A 87 16.37 -18.70 10.31
CA ILE A 87 15.90 -20.11 10.27
C ILE A 87 15.94 -20.65 8.85
N ILE A 88 15.41 -19.88 7.88
CA ILE A 88 15.42 -20.28 6.47
C ILE A 88 16.86 -20.41 5.97
N ALA A 89 17.74 -19.45 6.29
CA ALA A 89 19.13 -19.51 5.89
C ALA A 89 19.86 -20.75 6.46
N LYS A 90 19.59 -21.13 7.71
CA LYS A 90 20.14 -22.35 8.31
C LYS A 90 19.65 -23.62 7.61
N LEU A 91 18.38 -23.65 7.20
CA LEU A 91 17.78 -24.82 6.54
C LEU A 91 18.13 -24.94 5.06
N THR A 92 18.37 -23.82 4.37
CA THR A 92 18.48 -23.79 2.91
C THR A 92 19.82 -23.26 2.39
N GLY A 93 20.65 -22.69 3.26
CA GLY A 93 21.90 -22.03 2.87
C GLY A 93 21.73 -20.65 2.25
N LYS A 94 20.48 -20.17 2.00
CA LYS A 94 20.19 -18.88 1.35
C LYS A 94 19.65 -17.86 2.32
N LEU A 95 20.34 -16.72 2.46
CA LEU A 95 19.85 -15.56 3.20
C LEU A 95 18.93 -14.73 2.29
N TRP A 96 17.65 -14.63 2.66
CA TRP A 96 16.67 -13.79 1.96
C TRP A 96 16.66 -12.37 2.53
N GLY A 97 17.51 -11.50 1.96
CA GLY A 97 17.65 -10.10 2.38
C GLY A 97 19.07 -9.59 2.41
N MET A 98 19.22 -8.38 2.93
CA MET A 98 20.52 -7.72 3.10
C MET A 98 21.30 -8.28 4.29
N PRO A 99 22.65 -8.11 4.32
CA PRO A 99 23.45 -8.47 5.48
C PRO A 99 22.93 -7.84 6.77
N ILE A 100 23.00 -8.58 7.89
CA ILE A 100 22.48 -8.14 9.18
C ILE A 100 23.48 -7.16 9.80
N THR A 101 23.17 -5.86 9.68
CA THR A 101 23.95 -4.75 10.25
C THR A 101 23.01 -3.75 10.92
N PHE A 102 23.53 -2.96 11.87
CA PHE A 102 22.76 -1.86 12.48
C PHE A 102 22.18 -0.91 11.43
N LYS A 103 22.98 -0.54 10.43
CA LYS A 103 22.57 0.33 9.32
C LYS A 103 21.39 -0.28 8.56
N ASN A 104 21.50 -1.55 8.17
CA ASN A 104 20.46 -2.21 7.38
C ASN A 104 19.18 -2.45 8.18
N PHE A 105 19.29 -2.62 9.50
CA PHE A 105 18.13 -2.84 10.37
C PHE A 105 17.37 -1.55 10.70
N PHE A 106 18.08 -0.44 10.97
CA PHE A 106 17.45 0.79 11.49
C PHE A 106 17.42 1.95 10.48
N ILE A 107 18.38 2.05 9.55
CA ILE A 107 18.50 3.19 8.64
C ILE A 107 17.99 2.85 7.24
N THR A 108 18.45 1.75 6.67
CA THR A 108 18.07 1.32 5.31
C THR A 108 16.55 1.25 5.07
N PRO A 109 15.70 0.85 6.05
CA PRO A 109 14.25 0.88 5.87
C PRO A 109 13.66 2.24 5.51
N PHE A 110 14.27 3.32 5.97
CA PHE A 110 13.84 4.69 5.64
C PHE A 110 14.40 5.19 4.32
N LEU A 111 15.40 4.53 3.76
CA LEU A 111 16.03 4.90 2.50
C LEU A 111 15.58 3.97 1.36
N ASN A 112 15.93 2.70 1.43
CA ASN A 112 15.61 1.71 0.40
C ASN A 112 14.25 1.02 0.63
N GLY A 113 13.82 0.93 1.90
CA GLY A 113 12.49 0.50 2.29
C GLY A 113 12.39 -0.86 2.96
N HIS A 114 13.35 -1.78 2.82
CA HIS A 114 13.28 -3.09 3.47
C HIS A 114 14.69 -3.65 3.73
N GLN A 115 14.76 -4.58 4.66
CA GLN A 115 15.98 -5.35 4.92
C GLN A 115 15.81 -6.81 4.49
N PHE A 116 14.66 -7.43 4.76
CA PHE A 116 14.38 -8.83 4.46
C PHE A 116 13.41 -8.95 3.29
N ASP A 117 13.69 -9.83 2.33
CA ASP A 117 12.90 -9.98 1.11
C ASP A 117 11.46 -10.44 1.40
N LEU A 118 11.28 -11.35 2.39
CA LEU A 118 9.94 -11.82 2.79
C LEU A 118 9.05 -10.73 3.42
N SER A 119 9.65 -9.63 3.86
CA SER A 119 8.94 -8.46 4.40
C SER A 119 9.08 -7.22 3.51
N CYS A 120 9.53 -7.38 2.27
CA CYS A 120 9.77 -6.24 1.39
C CYS A 120 8.56 -5.28 1.25
N PRO A 121 7.29 -5.71 1.27
CA PRO A 121 6.15 -4.78 1.20
C PRO A 121 6.09 -3.78 2.37
N LEU A 122 6.78 -4.04 3.48
CA LEU A 122 6.84 -3.12 4.62
C LEU A 122 7.57 -1.80 4.32
N TRP A 123 8.27 -1.69 3.19
CA TRP A 123 8.83 -0.40 2.73
C TRP A 123 7.74 0.69 2.66
N PHE A 124 6.50 0.30 2.35
CA PHE A 124 5.36 1.19 2.29
C PHE A 124 5.07 1.86 3.64
N VAL A 125 5.29 1.16 4.76
CA VAL A 125 5.01 1.68 6.10
C VAL A 125 5.93 2.84 6.47
N THR A 126 7.23 2.67 6.25
CA THR A 126 8.23 3.73 6.51
C THR A 126 8.02 4.91 5.57
N GLN A 127 7.71 4.62 4.29
CA GLN A 127 7.37 5.65 3.32
C GLN A 127 6.08 6.40 3.70
N LEU A 128 5.04 5.70 4.13
CA LEU A 128 3.79 6.31 4.59
C LEU A 128 4.03 7.20 5.81
N PHE A 129 4.82 6.74 6.77
CA PHE A 129 5.19 7.55 7.93
C PHE A 129 5.88 8.86 7.52
N MET A 130 6.89 8.78 6.65
CA MET A 130 7.61 9.97 6.15
C MET A 130 6.68 10.90 5.37
N THR A 131 5.91 10.35 4.42
CA THR A 131 4.97 11.13 3.61
C THR A 131 3.94 11.86 4.48
N MET A 132 3.34 11.19 5.47
CA MET A 132 2.34 11.81 6.36
C MET A 132 2.96 12.86 7.28
N THR A 133 4.21 12.69 7.69
CA THR A 133 4.96 13.69 8.47
C THR A 133 5.23 14.94 7.63
N VAL A 134 5.74 14.76 6.40
CA VAL A 134 5.97 15.89 5.47
C VAL A 134 4.65 16.57 5.13
N PHE A 135 3.58 15.82 4.88
CA PHE A 135 2.25 16.35 4.62
C PHE A 135 1.73 17.22 5.76
N LEU A 136 1.89 16.79 7.01
CA LEU A 136 1.50 17.56 8.19
C LEU A 136 2.18 18.94 8.22
N PHE A 137 3.51 18.97 8.03
CA PHE A 137 4.27 20.23 8.07
C PHE A 137 3.94 21.14 6.89
N LEU A 138 3.84 20.59 5.67
CA LEU A 138 3.45 21.35 4.49
C LEU A 138 2.04 21.94 4.64
N MET A 139 1.05 21.14 5.03
CA MET A 139 -0.33 21.64 5.23
C MET A 139 -0.41 22.72 6.30
N ARG A 140 0.34 22.55 7.42
CA ARG A 140 0.40 23.56 8.46
C ARG A 140 0.97 24.89 7.94
N THR A 141 2.03 24.83 7.15
CA THR A 141 2.66 26.01 6.56
C THR A 141 1.76 26.66 5.51
N LEU A 142 1.21 25.86 4.60
CA LEU A 142 0.33 26.36 3.54
C LEU A 142 -0.93 27.04 4.09
N LYS A 143 -1.59 26.43 5.09
CA LYS A 143 -2.76 27.05 5.73
C LYS A 143 -2.43 28.35 6.46
N LYS A 144 -1.23 28.52 7.00
CA LYS A 144 -0.77 29.77 7.59
C LYS A 144 -0.49 30.86 6.54
N CYS A 145 0.11 30.47 5.41
CA CYS A 145 0.48 31.43 4.35
C CYS A 145 -0.74 31.81 3.50
N LYS A 146 -1.53 30.85 3.07
CA LYS A 146 -2.71 31.05 2.22
C LYS A 146 -3.69 29.89 2.40
N ASP A 147 -4.75 30.09 3.16
CA ASP A 147 -5.80 29.05 3.33
C ASP A 147 -6.74 29.03 2.14
N ASN A 148 -6.28 28.47 1.02
CA ASN A 148 -7.05 28.31 -0.20
C ASN A 148 -6.94 26.88 -0.74
N LYS A 149 -8.06 26.15 -0.74
CA LYS A 149 -8.12 24.73 -1.15
C LYS A 149 -7.65 24.48 -2.58
N ILE A 150 -7.92 25.40 -3.52
CA ILE A 150 -7.49 25.27 -4.92
C ILE A 150 -5.99 25.50 -5.06
N PHE A 151 -5.45 26.50 -4.36
CA PHE A 151 -4.00 26.72 -4.31
C PHE A 151 -3.27 25.48 -3.77
N HIS A 152 -3.78 24.86 -2.69
CA HIS A 152 -3.19 23.64 -2.15
C HIS A 152 -3.30 22.47 -3.14
N LEU A 153 -4.44 22.34 -3.85
CA LEU A 153 -4.62 21.29 -4.86
C LEU A 153 -3.60 21.44 -5.99
N ILE A 154 -3.43 22.65 -6.51
CA ILE A 154 -2.45 22.93 -7.56
C ILE A 154 -1.03 22.66 -7.06
N PHE A 155 -0.68 23.10 -5.85
CA PHE A 155 0.63 22.88 -5.24
C PHE A 155 0.99 21.38 -5.14
N PHE A 156 0.12 20.56 -4.56
CA PHE A 156 0.38 19.12 -4.42
C PHE A 156 0.33 18.38 -5.76
N THR A 157 -0.49 18.85 -6.72
CA THR A 157 -0.51 18.30 -8.08
C THR A 157 0.82 18.56 -8.79
N ILE A 158 1.35 19.78 -8.71
CA ILE A 158 2.65 20.11 -9.30
C ILE A 158 3.74 19.24 -8.66
N ILE A 159 3.78 19.11 -7.34
CA ILE A 159 4.77 18.26 -6.65
C ILE A 159 4.68 16.81 -7.16
N GLY A 160 3.48 16.23 -7.22
CA GLY A 160 3.29 14.86 -7.71
C GLY A 160 3.70 14.69 -9.17
N CYS A 161 3.34 15.63 -10.04
CA CYS A 161 3.74 15.60 -11.45
C CYS A 161 5.26 15.72 -11.62
N LEU A 162 5.93 16.54 -10.82
CA LEU A 162 7.40 16.72 -10.89
C LEU A 162 8.18 15.47 -10.43
N ALA A 163 7.57 14.58 -9.66
CA ALA A 163 8.21 13.31 -9.25
C ALA A 163 8.62 12.44 -10.45
N ILE A 164 7.82 12.44 -11.51
CA ILE A 164 8.05 11.60 -12.69
C ILE A 164 9.28 12.06 -13.51
N PRO A 165 9.38 13.32 -13.99
CA PRO A 165 10.56 13.76 -14.69
C PRO A 165 11.81 13.74 -13.79
N LEU A 166 11.68 14.03 -12.49
CA LEU A 166 12.81 13.95 -11.57
C LEU A 166 13.42 12.55 -11.51
N SER A 167 12.59 11.50 -11.54
CA SER A 167 13.08 10.11 -11.56
C SER A 167 13.86 9.74 -12.83
N LYS A 168 13.65 10.47 -13.93
CA LYS A 168 14.33 10.25 -15.21
C LYS A 168 15.59 11.11 -15.36
N LEU A 169 15.58 12.31 -14.80
CA LEU A 169 16.65 13.28 -14.93
C LEU A 169 17.78 13.09 -13.92
N THR A 170 17.53 12.36 -12.84
CA THR A 170 18.51 12.15 -11.76
C THR A 170 18.85 10.68 -11.58
N ALA A 171 20.09 10.38 -11.22
CA ALA A 171 20.43 9.04 -10.75
C ALA A 171 19.62 8.73 -9.49
N VAL A 172 18.94 7.58 -9.49
CA VAL A 172 18.12 7.14 -8.36
C VAL A 172 19.02 6.61 -7.25
N THR A 173 19.49 7.51 -6.39
CA THR A 173 20.18 7.18 -5.13
C THR A 173 19.15 6.85 -4.04
N PRO A 174 19.54 6.24 -2.92
CA PRO A 174 18.63 6.01 -1.79
C PRO A 174 17.91 7.30 -1.32
N PHE A 175 18.59 8.43 -1.32
CA PHE A 175 18.00 9.73 -0.93
C PHE A 175 17.00 10.24 -1.97
N THR A 176 17.39 10.29 -3.26
CA THR A 176 16.48 10.75 -4.33
C THR A 176 15.27 9.85 -4.46
N LEU A 177 15.41 8.55 -4.22
CA LEU A 177 14.32 7.59 -4.19
C LEU A 177 13.26 7.97 -3.15
N VAL A 178 13.67 8.29 -1.92
CA VAL A 178 12.76 8.74 -0.84
C VAL A 178 12.05 10.04 -1.25
N VAL A 179 12.78 10.99 -1.82
CA VAL A 179 12.22 12.28 -2.26
C VAL A 179 11.15 12.05 -3.33
N ILE A 180 11.46 11.29 -4.38
CA ILE A 180 10.53 11.01 -5.49
C ILE A 180 9.28 10.27 -5.00
N ARG A 181 9.45 9.24 -4.17
CA ARG A 181 8.33 8.52 -3.54
C ARG A 181 7.45 9.47 -2.72
N THR A 182 8.07 10.35 -1.91
CA THR A 182 7.34 11.31 -1.08
C THR A 182 6.58 12.31 -1.94
N MET A 183 7.20 12.88 -2.97
CA MET A 183 6.54 13.83 -3.88
C MET A 183 5.29 13.22 -4.53
N MET A 184 5.42 12.03 -5.11
CA MET A 184 4.29 11.33 -5.74
C MET A 184 3.19 11.00 -4.73
N SER A 185 3.57 10.52 -3.55
CA SER A 185 2.64 10.13 -2.50
C SER A 185 1.89 11.32 -1.87
N LEU A 186 2.54 12.49 -1.75
CA LEU A 186 1.93 13.71 -1.24
C LEU A 186 0.73 14.15 -2.06
N PHE A 187 0.78 14.00 -3.38
CA PHE A 187 -0.35 14.28 -4.25
C PHE A 187 -1.56 13.41 -3.88
N PHE A 188 -1.38 12.11 -3.73
CA PHE A 188 -2.48 11.22 -3.39
C PHE A 188 -3.00 11.40 -1.96
N VAL A 189 -2.12 11.71 -1.00
CA VAL A 189 -2.54 12.09 0.36
C VAL A 189 -3.40 13.35 0.32
N TYR A 190 -2.97 14.38 -0.42
CA TYR A 190 -3.77 15.60 -0.52
C TYR A 190 -5.09 15.35 -1.27
N LEU A 191 -5.09 14.53 -2.31
CA LEU A 191 -6.31 14.16 -3.03
C LEU A 191 -7.34 13.48 -2.10
N GLY A 192 -6.89 12.62 -1.19
CA GLY A 192 -7.74 11.99 -0.17
C GLY A 192 -8.27 13.00 0.86
N TYR A 193 -7.42 13.90 1.34
CA TYR A 193 -7.79 15.00 2.21
C TYR A 193 -8.82 15.92 1.52
N PHE A 194 -8.55 16.32 0.27
CA PHE A 194 -9.44 17.16 -0.53
C PHE A 194 -10.80 16.51 -0.75
N TYR A 195 -10.81 15.23 -1.10
CA TYR A 195 -12.05 14.46 -1.24
C TYR A 195 -12.86 14.46 0.06
N ALA A 196 -12.23 14.17 1.20
CA ALA A 196 -12.91 14.08 2.50
C ALA A 196 -13.53 15.42 2.94
N HIS A 197 -12.85 16.54 2.68
CA HIS A 197 -13.24 17.84 3.22
C HIS A 197 -14.08 18.69 2.25
N TYR A 198 -13.96 18.43 0.93
CA TYR A 198 -14.57 19.33 -0.05
C TYR A 198 -15.45 18.65 -1.10
N ILE A 199 -15.28 17.34 -1.32
CA ILE A 199 -16.04 16.64 -2.37
C ILE A 199 -17.13 15.75 -1.79
N LYS A 200 -16.81 14.88 -0.84
CA LYS A 200 -17.64 13.78 -0.37
C LYS A 200 -19.08 14.18 -0.04
N ASP A 201 -19.25 15.26 0.73
CA ASP A 201 -20.56 15.69 1.24
C ASP A 201 -21.21 16.79 0.37
N ASN A 202 -20.44 17.37 -0.57
CA ASN A 202 -20.90 18.48 -1.41
C ASN A 202 -21.22 18.10 -2.86
N TYR A 203 -20.63 17.01 -3.37
CA TYR A 203 -20.75 16.63 -4.78
C TYR A 203 -20.97 15.13 -4.94
N ASN A 204 -21.96 14.75 -5.72
CA ASN A 204 -22.15 13.36 -6.11
C ASN A 204 -21.32 13.04 -7.35
N ILE A 205 -20.11 12.51 -7.16
CA ILE A 205 -19.22 12.09 -8.24
C ILE A 205 -19.52 10.66 -8.75
N PHE A 206 -20.59 10.03 -8.29
CA PHE A 206 -21.00 8.67 -8.67
C PHE A 206 -22.24 8.67 -9.56
N THR A 207 -22.51 9.77 -10.24
CA THR A 207 -23.58 9.87 -11.25
C THR A 207 -23.19 9.13 -12.52
N PRO A 208 -24.15 8.71 -13.38
CA PRO A 208 -23.85 8.08 -14.67
C PRO A 208 -22.91 8.92 -15.56
N LYS A 209 -23.02 10.25 -15.49
CA LYS A 209 -22.14 11.17 -16.23
C LYS A 209 -20.68 11.03 -15.79
N TRP A 210 -20.42 11.05 -14.48
CA TRP A 210 -19.07 10.86 -13.95
C TRP A 210 -18.55 9.44 -14.21
N ALA A 211 -19.42 8.43 -14.06
CA ALA A 211 -19.07 7.05 -14.38
C ALA A 211 -18.66 6.91 -15.85
N GLY A 212 -19.45 7.46 -16.77
CA GLY A 212 -19.09 7.47 -18.18
C GLY A 212 -17.76 8.16 -18.46
N ALA A 213 -17.52 9.33 -17.87
CA ALA A 213 -16.25 10.07 -18.04
C ALA A 213 -15.05 9.29 -17.52
N MET A 214 -15.13 8.71 -16.31
CA MET A 214 -14.01 7.97 -15.70
C MET A 214 -13.74 6.63 -16.41
N ILE A 215 -14.79 5.91 -16.80
CA ILE A 215 -14.66 4.66 -17.57
C ILE A 215 -14.06 4.95 -18.95
N SER A 216 -14.53 5.98 -19.65
CA SER A 216 -13.98 6.37 -20.95
C SER A 216 -12.52 6.78 -20.87
N LEU A 217 -12.16 7.58 -19.85
CA LEU A 217 -10.76 7.96 -19.63
C LEU A 217 -9.90 6.72 -19.37
N GLN A 218 -10.34 5.81 -18.50
CA GLN A 218 -9.58 4.58 -18.23
C GLN A 218 -9.51 3.66 -19.46
N ALA A 219 -10.57 3.56 -20.24
CA ALA A 219 -10.56 2.77 -21.48
C ALA A 219 -9.54 3.34 -22.49
N ILE A 220 -9.49 4.66 -22.66
CA ILE A 220 -8.50 5.33 -23.50
C ILE A 220 -7.07 5.03 -22.98
N LEU A 221 -6.84 5.22 -21.68
CA LEU A 221 -5.54 4.94 -21.09
C LEU A 221 -5.13 3.47 -21.30
N TRP A 222 -6.06 2.54 -21.11
CA TRP A 222 -5.82 1.11 -21.26
C TRP A 222 -5.55 0.72 -22.71
N LEU A 223 -6.29 1.24 -23.67
CA LEU A 223 -6.12 0.94 -25.09
C LEU A 223 -4.72 1.28 -25.60
N PHE A 224 -4.15 2.38 -25.12
CA PHE A 224 -2.83 2.85 -25.56
C PHE A 224 -1.66 2.39 -24.68
N ASN A 225 -1.94 1.94 -23.45
CA ASN A 225 -0.90 1.64 -22.46
C ASN A 225 -1.18 0.32 -21.71
N ARG A 226 -1.80 -0.67 -22.36
CA ARG A 226 -2.20 -1.94 -21.74
C ARG A 226 -1.03 -2.87 -21.38
N ASP A 227 0.15 -2.61 -21.91
CA ASP A 227 1.31 -3.43 -21.64
C ASP A 227 1.66 -3.40 -20.15
N PHE A 228 2.03 -4.57 -19.64
CA PHE A 228 2.34 -4.76 -18.23
C PHE A 228 3.77 -5.24 -18.08
N ASP A 229 4.61 -4.42 -17.44
CA ASP A 229 5.94 -4.82 -17.02
C ASP A 229 6.23 -4.22 -15.64
N PRO A 230 6.11 -5.03 -14.57
CA PRO A 230 6.35 -4.57 -13.21
C PRO A 230 7.82 -4.30 -12.91
N VAL A 231 8.73 -4.83 -13.74
CA VAL A 231 10.18 -4.63 -13.57
C VAL A 231 10.58 -3.23 -14.02
N HIS A 232 10.05 -2.78 -15.15
CA HIS A 232 10.42 -1.51 -15.76
C HIS A 232 9.41 -0.39 -15.50
N GLY A 233 8.20 -0.70 -15.02
CA GLY A 233 7.13 0.28 -14.83
C GLY A 233 6.59 0.78 -16.16
N ILE A 234 6.24 -0.13 -17.07
CA ILE A 234 5.75 0.16 -18.43
C ILE A 234 4.23 0.00 -18.50
N GLY A 235 3.61 0.71 -19.43
CA GLY A 235 2.18 0.69 -19.67
C GLY A 235 1.41 1.50 -18.62
N LEU A 236 0.36 0.94 -18.06
CA LEU A 236 -0.37 1.54 -16.92
C LEU A 236 0.34 1.32 -15.58
N SER A 237 1.29 0.38 -15.53
CA SER A 237 2.02 0.04 -14.32
C SER A 237 3.12 1.06 -14.05
N TYR A 238 3.27 1.44 -12.78
CA TYR A 238 4.43 2.17 -12.31
C TYR A 238 4.90 1.62 -10.97
N VAL A 239 6.20 1.41 -10.85
CA VAL A 239 6.78 0.74 -9.69
C VAL A 239 7.29 1.80 -8.72
N LEU A 240 6.39 2.30 -7.87
CA LEU A 240 6.71 3.37 -6.92
C LEU A 240 7.87 3.00 -5.99
N VAL A 241 7.99 1.71 -5.63
CA VAL A 241 9.09 1.22 -4.77
C VAL A 241 10.49 1.48 -5.34
N TRP A 242 10.61 1.58 -6.65
CA TRP A 242 11.89 1.86 -7.32
C TRP A 242 11.89 3.19 -8.07
N ALA A 243 10.84 4.01 -7.89
CA ALA A 243 10.60 5.24 -8.66
C ALA A 243 10.68 5.01 -10.19
N ARG A 244 10.17 3.87 -10.66
CA ARG A 244 10.09 3.53 -12.07
C ARG A 244 8.72 3.89 -12.60
N PHE A 245 8.68 4.87 -13.47
CA PHE A 245 7.46 5.36 -14.09
C PHE A 245 7.52 5.16 -15.60
N ASP A 246 6.34 5.04 -16.21
CA ASP A 246 6.19 5.09 -17.65
C ASP A 246 6.86 6.36 -18.24
N GLN A 247 7.21 6.30 -19.53
CA GLN A 247 7.75 7.46 -20.23
C GLN A 247 6.74 8.61 -20.36
N GLN A 248 5.45 8.32 -20.22
CA GLN A 248 4.37 9.30 -20.30
C GLN A 248 4.10 9.94 -18.94
N LEU A 249 4.32 11.24 -18.85
CA LEU A 249 4.18 12.02 -17.62
C LEU A 249 2.80 11.90 -16.95
N ILE A 250 1.72 11.81 -17.74
CA ILE A 250 0.34 11.87 -17.24
C ILE A 250 -0.27 10.50 -16.90
N VAL A 251 0.23 9.42 -17.47
CA VAL A 251 -0.37 8.07 -17.32
C VAL A 251 -0.42 7.63 -15.86
N PRO A 252 0.66 7.68 -15.05
CA PRO A 252 0.61 7.27 -13.64
C PRO A 252 -0.38 8.08 -12.81
N ILE A 253 -0.52 9.37 -13.12
CA ILE A 253 -1.44 10.28 -12.41
C ILE A 253 -2.89 9.93 -12.73
N PHE A 254 -3.24 9.87 -14.04
CA PHE A 254 -4.62 9.66 -14.45
C PHE A 254 -5.13 8.25 -14.17
N THR A 255 -4.30 7.21 -14.40
CA THR A 255 -4.68 5.83 -14.05
C THR A 255 -4.88 5.67 -12.54
N SER A 256 -4.14 6.40 -11.71
CA SER A 256 -4.35 6.40 -10.26
C SER A 256 -5.65 7.12 -9.86
N ILE A 257 -5.97 8.25 -10.48
CA ILE A 257 -7.22 8.97 -10.21
C ILE A 257 -8.43 8.11 -10.59
N THR A 258 -8.41 7.53 -11.80
CA THR A 258 -9.51 6.64 -12.27
C THR A 258 -9.62 5.38 -11.42
N GLY A 259 -8.50 4.78 -10.98
CA GLY A 259 -8.47 3.61 -10.12
C GLY A 259 -8.97 3.88 -8.70
N ILE A 260 -8.60 5.03 -8.12
CA ILE A 260 -9.16 5.49 -6.84
C ILE A 260 -10.67 5.70 -6.96
N TRP A 261 -11.11 6.40 -8.01
CA TRP A 261 -12.53 6.63 -8.27
C TRP A 261 -13.27 5.30 -8.44
N ALA A 262 -12.74 4.37 -9.25
CA ALA A 262 -13.33 3.06 -9.47
C ALA A 262 -13.47 2.27 -8.16
N SER A 263 -12.45 2.30 -7.30
CA SER A 263 -12.48 1.65 -5.98
C SER A 263 -13.57 2.24 -5.08
N LEU A 264 -13.68 3.56 -5.03
CA LEU A 264 -14.75 4.24 -4.28
C LEU A 264 -16.14 3.90 -4.84
N PHE A 265 -16.27 3.86 -6.17
CA PHE A 265 -17.53 3.53 -6.86
C PHE A 265 -17.94 2.08 -6.56
N VAL A 266 -17.04 1.12 -6.72
CA VAL A 266 -17.29 -0.32 -6.44
C VAL A 266 -17.69 -0.51 -4.98
N VAL A 267 -16.96 0.11 -4.03
CA VAL A 267 -17.30 0.01 -2.62
C VAL A 267 -18.68 0.61 -2.35
N LYS A 268 -18.99 1.79 -2.90
CA LYS A 268 -20.30 2.42 -2.74
C LYS A 268 -21.43 1.57 -3.30
N LEU A 269 -21.23 0.98 -4.48
CA LEU A 269 -22.21 0.12 -5.15
C LEU A 269 -22.48 -1.16 -4.34
N LEU A 270 -21.42 -1.79 -3.86
CA LEU A 270 -21.50 -3.08 -3.16
C LEU A 270 -21.73 -2.93 -1.65
N TYR A 271 -21.62 -1.73 -1.09
CA TYR A 271 -21.73 -1.50 0.34
C TYR A 271 -23.00 -2.09 0.98
N PRO A 272 -24.22 -1.95 0.38
CA PRO A 272 -25.43 -2.52 0.96
C PRO A 272 -25.35 -4.03 1.20
N TYR A 273 -24.59 -4.74 0.35
CA TYR A 273 -24.41 -6.19 0.40
C TYR A 273 -23.22 -6.64 1.25
N LEU A 274 -22.19 -5.79 1.36
CA LEU A 274 -20.91 -6.15 2.00
C LEU A 274 -20.77 -5.63 3.44
N LYS A 275 -21.60 -4.67 3.85
CA LYS A 275 -21.47 -3.98 5.16
C LYS A 275 -21.50 -4.92 6.37
N ASP A 276 -22.26 -6.00 6.28
CA ASP A 276 -22.47 -6.96 7.37
C ASP A 276 -21.53 -8.19 7.30
N ILE A 277 -20.67 -8.26 6.26
CA ILE A 277 -19.69 -9.34 6.13
C ILE A 277 -18.50 -9.06 7.05
N LYS A 278 -18.53 -9.69 8.22
CA LYS A 278 -17.51 -9.51 9.27
C LYS A 278 -16.10 -9.77 8.76
N PHE A 279 -15.90 -10.78 7.92
CA PHE A 279 -14.58 -11.11 7.37
C PHE A 279 -13.97 -9.93 6.58
N LEU A 280 -14.75 -9.23 5.76
CA LEU A 280 -14.29 -8.06 5.02
C LEU A 280 -13.98 -6.88 5.96
N GLN A 281 -14.79 -6.67 6.99
CA GLN A 281 -14.53 -5.65 8.00
C GLN A 281 -13.24 -5.93 8.77
N ASP A 282 -13.05 -7.19 9.17
CA ASP A 282 -11.84 -7.64 9.87
C ASP A 282 -10.60 -7.51 8.96
N MET A 283 -10.70 -7.92 7.68
CA MET A 283 -9.64 -7.73 6.68
C MET A 283 -9.21 -6.26 6.57
N GLY A 284 -10.18 -5.33 6.43
CA GLY A 284 -9.90 -3.89 6.39
C GLY A 284 -9.26 -3.35 7.68
N ASN A 285 -9.53 -3.97 8.82
CA ASN A 285 -8.95 -3.61 10.11
C ASN A 285 -7.53 -4.15 10.34
N VAL A 286 -7.11 -5.18 9.59
CA VAL A 286 -5.81 -5.84 9.75
C VAL A 286 -4.92 -5.74 8.50
N THR A 287 -5.20 -4.80 7.61
CA THR A 287 -4.43 -4.61 6.35
C THR A 287 -2.93 -4.51 6.54
N TYR A 288 -2.49 -3.90 7.64
CA TYR A 288 -1.07 -3.84 8.01
C TYR A 288 -0.46 -5.24 8.16
N HIS A 289 -1.15 -6.12 8.86
CA HIS A 289 -0.69 -7.49 9.12
C HIS A 289 -0.73 -8.35 7.85
N ILE A 290 -1.73 -8.13 6.99
CA ILE A 290 -1.81 -8.80 5.68
C ILE A 290 -0.62 -8.37 4.82
N MET A 291 -0.37 -7.06 4.73
CA MET A 291 0.77 -6.52 3.98
C MET A 291 2.10 -7.06 4.50
N ALA A 292 2.26 -7.21 5.82
CA ALA A 292 3.48 -7.71 6.42
C ALA A 292 3.73 -9.20 6.13
N ASN A 293 2.67 -10.03 6.03
CA ASN A 293 2.81 -11.49 6.07
C ASN A 293 2.50 -12.19 4.73
N HIS A 294 1.91 -11.51 3.73
CA HIS A 294 1.45 -12.20 2.53
C HIS A 294 2.57 -12.91 1.75
N LEU A 295 3.77 -12.33 1.64
CA LEU A 295 4.88 -13.00 0.95
C LEU A 295 5.39 -14.22 1.71
N LEU A 296 5.42 -14.17 3.05
CA LEU A 296 5.79 -15.33 3.87
C LEU A 296 4.76 -16.46 3.69
N VAL A 297 3.48 -16.12 3.68
CA VAL A 297 2.40 -17.12 3.46
C VAL A 297 2.51 -17.72 2.06
N MET A 298 2.73 -16.91 1.02
CA MET A 298 2.98 -17.40 -0.34
C MET A 298 4.21 -18.32 -0.39
N TYR A 299 5.30 -17.96 0.29
CA TYR A 299 6.49 -18.79 0.40
C TYR A 299 6.19 -20.15 1.03
N ILE A 300 5.41 -20.18 2.11
CA ILE A 300 5.02 -21.42 2.80
C ILE A 300 4.11 -22.27 1.89
N ILE A 301 3.12 -21.66 1.21
CA ILE A 301 2.25 -22.38 0.26
C ILE A 301 3.12 -23.01 -0.84
N THR A 302 4.07 -22.28 -1.40
CA THR A 302 5.01 -22.79 -2.41
C THR A 302 5.77 -24.00 -1.88
N ALA A 303 6.34 -23.91 -0.67
CA ALA A 303 7.07 -25.02 -0.07
C ALA A 303 6.21 -26.29 0.12
N ILE A 304 4.94 -26.10 0.51
CA ILE A 304 3.98 -27.20 0.66
C ILE A 304 3.66 -27.84 -0.70
N LEU A 305 3.37 -27.03 -1.72
CA LEU A 305 3.04 -27.51 -3.06
C LEU A 305 4.22 -28.26 -3.71
N LEU A 306 5.45 -27.74 -3.56
CA LEU A 306 6.66 -28.45 -4.03
C LEU A 306 6.78 -29.83 -3.35
N LYS A 307 6.60 -29.88 -2.03
CA LYS A 307 6.65 -31.14 -1.29
C LYS A 307 5.60 -32.16 -1.73
N ILE A 308 4.34 -31.71 -1.96
CA ILE A 308 3.24 -32.56 -2.42
C ILE A 308 3.56 -33.14 -3.81
N ASN A 309 4.18 -32.33 -4.68
CA ASN A 309 4.51 -32.75 -6.04
C ASN A 309 5.90 -33.44 -6.16
N GLY A 310 6.55 -33.76 -5.04
CA GLY A 310 7.85 -34.46 -5.05
C GLY A 310 9.01 -33.62 -5.60
N ILE A 311 8.86 -32.29 -5.68
CA ILE A 311 9.87 -31.38 -6.20
C ILE A 311 10.76 -30.90 -5.05
N PRO A 312 12.10 -30.93 -5.22
CA PRO A 312 13.01 -30.56 -4.14
C PRO A 312 12.90 -29.05 -3.83
N MET A 313 13.08 -28.70 -2.55
CA MET A 313 13.03 -27.30 -2.09
C MET A 313 14.10 -26.41 -2.73
N SER A 314 15.16 -26.97 -3.28
CA SER A 314 16.17 -26.24 -4.08
C SER A 314 15.54 -25.48 -5.25
N GLU A 315 14.45 -25.99 -5.83
CA GLU A 315 13.74 -25.29 -6.90
C GLU A 315 13.26 -23.92 -6.43
N ARG A 316 12.68 -23.82 -5.23
CA ARG A 316 12.26 -22.53 -4.65
C ARG A 316 13.42 -21.53 -4.52
N LEU A 317 14.63 -22.03 -4.27
CA LEU A 317 15.81 -21.18 -4.07
C LEU A 317 16.38 -20.60 -5.36
N ASN A 318 16.05 -21.19 -6.51
CA ASN A 318 16.48 -20.72 -7.83
C ASN A 318 15.68 -19.50 -8.29
N HIS A 319 14.54 -19.19 -7.66
CA HIS A 319 13.63 -18.13 -8.08
C HIS A 319 13.65 -16.92 -7.11
N ASN A 320 13.07 -15.81 -7.56
CA ASN A 320 12.87 -14.61 -6.73
C ASN A 320 11.77 -14.82 -5.67
N ILE A 321 11.58 -13.83 -4.79
CA ILE A 321 10.65 -13.94 -3.67
C ILE A 321 9.17 -14.01 -4.09
N TYR A 322 8.82 -13.51 -5.28
CA TYR A 322 7.46 -13.49 -5.80
C TYR A 322 7.06 -14.74 -6.56
N TRP A 323 8.04 -15.63 -6.83
CA TRP A 323 7.76 -16.84 -7.58
C TRP A 323 6.78 -17.77 -6.84
N ILE A 324 5.78 -18.26 -7.58
CA ILE A 324 4.81 -19.26 -7.14
C ILE A 324 4.90 -20.51 -8.02
N TYR A 325 4.54 -21.65 -7.44
CA TYR A 325 4.54 -22.92 -8.17
C TYR A 325 3.33 -22.97 -9.11
N ASP A 326 3.55 -23.31 -10.39
CA ASP A 326 2.53 -23.46 -11.43
C ASP A 326 1.49 -22.32 -11.44
N PRO A 327 1.88 -21.10 -11.83
CA PRO A 327 1.00 -19.93 -11.76
C PRO A 327 -0.28 -20.08 -12.58
N VAL A 328 -0.26 -20.86 -13.67
CA VAL A 328 -1.45 -21.06 -14.53
C VAL A 328 -2.57 -21.74 -13.75
N GLN A 329 -2.25 -22.74 -12.94
CA GLN A 329 -3.26 -23.50 -12.20
C GLN A 329 -3.49 -23.00 -10.77
N THR A 330 -2.51 -22.36 -10.15
CA THR A 330 -2.52 -22.12 -8.70
C THR A 330 -2.67 -20.66 -8.28
N THR A 331 -2.59 -19.67 -9.18
CA THR A 331 -2.66 -18.24 -8.84
C THR A 331 -3.86 -17.90 -7.95
N TYR A 332 -5.06 -18.36 -8.29
CA TYR A 332 -6.25 -18.09 -7.47
C TYR A 332 -6.23 -18.82 -6.13
N LEU A 333 -5.65 -20.02 -6.07
CA LEU A 333 -5.43 -20.74 -4.83
C LEU A 333 -4.51 -19.97 -3.89
N TYR A 334 -3.37 -19.47 -4.41
CA TYR A 334 -2.46 -18.62 -3.66
C TYR A 334 -3.18 -17.36 -3.15
N PHE A 335 -3.96 -16.70 -4.00
CA PHE A 335 -4.69 -15.50 -3.61
C PHE A 335 -5.64 -15.77 -2.45
N VAL A 336 -6.54 -16.74 -2.59
CA VAL A 336 -7.56 -17.04 -1.58
C VAL A 336 -6.90 -17.49 -0.27
N LEU A 337 -5.98 -18.45 -0.32
CA LEU A 337 -5.31 -18.94 0.89
C LEU A 337 -4.51 -17.84 1.57
N THR A 338 -3.78 -17.02 0.81
CA THR A 338 -3.01 -15.91 1.36
C THR A 338 -3.92 -14.91 2.06
N MET A 339 -5.02 -14.49 1.43
CA MET A 339 -5.95 -13.53 2.01
C MET A 339 -6.61 -14.08 3.29
N VAL A 340 -7.04 -15.35 3.28
CA VAL A 340 -7.66 -15.98 4.46
C VAL A 340 -6.65 -16.11 5.60
N ILE A 341 -5.51 -16.76 5.35
CA ILE A 341 -4.50 -17.04 6.38
C ILE A 341 -3.96 -15.74 7.00
N THR A 342 -3.58 -14.76 6.17
CA THR A 342 -3.03 -13.50 6.67
C THR A 342 -4.06 -12.66 7.42
N THR A 343 -5.33 -12.71 7.04
CA THR A 343 -6.42 -12.05 7.77
C THR A 343 -6.56 -12.64 9.17
N TYR A 344 -6.60 -13.97 9.30
CA TYR A 344 -6.68 -14.63 10.60
C TYR A 344 -5.43 -14.39 11.45
N ILE A 345 -4.23 -14.45 10.89
CA ILE A 345 -2.99 -14.08 11.58
C ILE A 345 -3.10 -12.65 12.12
N GLY A 346 -3.58 -11.70 11.31
CA GLY A 346 -3.75 -10.31 11.72
C GLY A 346 -4.76 -10.14 12.85
N ILE A 347 -5.88 -10.86 12.83
CA ILE A 347 -6.88 -10.85 13.91
C ILE A 347 -6.26 -11.36 15.22
N LEU A 348 -5.53 -12.48 15.15
CA LEU A 348 -4.87 -13.07 16.32
C LEU A 348 -3.81 -12.13 16.90
N GLN A 349 -2.97 -11.52 16.07
CA GLN A 349 -1.94 -10.57 16.49
C GLN A 349 -2.57 -9.32 17.15
N LYS A 350 -3.67 -8.81 16.58
CA LYS A 350 -4.40 -7.67 17.17
C LYS A 350 -4.98 -8.01 18.53
N LYS A 351 -5.58 -9.20 18.69
CA LYS A 351 -6.12 -9.69 19.97
C LYS A 351 -5.00 -9.91 21.00
N ALA A 352 -3.87 -10.49 20.60
CA ALA A 352 -2.73 -10.68 21.49
C ALA A 352 -2.16 -9.34 21.98
N LYS A 353 -2.02 -8.35 21.08
CA LYS A 353 -1.59 -7.00 21.45
C LYS A 353 -2.55 -6.36 22.47
N GLN A 354 -3.86 -6.47 22.27
CA GLN A 354 -4.85 -5.95 23.21
C GLN A 354 -4.70 -6.58 24.59
N LYS A 355 -4.64 -7.91 24.67
CA LYS A 355 -4.46 -8.63 25.94
C LYS A 355 -3.17 -8.26 26.68
N LEU A 356 -2.10 -7.95 25.98
CA LEU A 356 -0.83 -7.55 26.59
C LEU A 356 -0.83 -6.09 27.09
N LEU A 357 -1.57 -5.21 26.42
CA LEU A 357 -1.56 -3.78 26.70
C LEU A 357 -2.67 -3.34 27.67
N ASP A 358 -3.85 -3.99 27.66
CA ASP A 358 -4.98 -3.64 28.52
C ASP A 358 -4.65 -3.69 30.02
N PRO A 359 -3.88 -4.68 30.53
CA PRO A 359 -3.50 -4.71 31.96
C PRO A 359 -2.54 -3.57 32.35
N ILE A 360 -1.74 -3.08 31.39
CA ILE A 360 -0.72 -2.03 31.62
C ILE A 360 -1.39 -0.64 31.71
N PHE A 361 -2.47 -0.43 30.95
CA PHE A 361 -3.18 0.85 30.87
C PHE A 361 -4.41 0.93 31.78
N ALA A 362 -4.92 -0.21 32.28
CA ALA A 362 -6.01 -0.25 33.27
C ALA A 362 -5.57 0.19 34.67
N LYS A 363 -4.27 0.39 34.92
CA LYS A 363 -3.69 0.83 36.20
C LYS A 363 -3.34 2.33 36.24
N LYS A 364 -3.81 3.11 35.31
CA LYS A 364 -3.74 4.57 35.28
C LYS A 364 -5.15 5.15 35.15
#